data_d33f80c175ab7e4c24f636fb8ce16534
#
_entry.id   d33f80c175ab7e4c24f636fb8ce16534
#
_cell.length_a   1.000
_cell.length_b   1.000
_cell.length_c   1.000
_cell.angle_alpha   90.00
_cell.angle_beta   90.00
_cell.angle_gamma   90.00
#
_symmetry.space_group_name_H-M   'P 1'
#
loop_
_entity.id
_entity.type
_entity.pdbx_description
1 polymer ?
#
loop_
_entity_poly.entity_id
_entity_poly.type
_entity_poly.pdbx_seq_one_letter_code
_entity_poly.pdbx_strand_id
1 'polypeptide(L)'
;LIKSLSKSEKRQFKLYANRLQSNSDTKFITLFKLLDKMNIYDEQKILQSKIVKREQLSNVKSHLYKQILINLRLSASTKNKRLQLREQLDYVYILYNKGLYDQSLLMLQRLKAQAEKLDDTAVVSHALEFEKEVQTQYLSKTSFAYVDELVNKSLENASHNLTKSKLSSLSLMLHAKNVHFGYVKNDNCLLYTSDAADDGLC
;
A
#
# COMPACT_ATOMS: atom_id res chain seq x y z
N LEU A 1 6.34 -9.70 12.72
CA LEU A 1 5.35 -10.14 11.72
C LEU A 1 4.76 -11.52 12.05
N ILE A 2 5.56 -12.61 12.19
CA ILE A 2 5.02 -13.97 12.43
C ILE A 2 4.14 -14.03 13.69
N LYS A 3 4.55 -13.35 14.76
CA LYS A 3 3.78 -13.29 16.02
C LYS A 3 2.48 -12.48 15.91
N SER A 4 2.40 -11.53 15.02
CA SER A 4 1.18 -10.74 14.78
C SER A 4 0.15 -11.46 13.88
N LEU A 5 0.52 -12.59 13.25
CA LEU A 5 -0.41 -13.37 12.44
C LEU A 5 -1.43 -14.09 13.32
N SER A 6 -2.70 -14.03 12.92
CA SER A 6 -3.78 -14.82 13.49
C SER A 6 -3.61 -16.33 13.21
N LYS A 7 -4.30 -17.18 13.94
CA LYS A 7 -4.29 -18.64 13.70
C LYS A 7 -4.72 -19.00 12.28
N SER A 8 -5.72 -18.29 11.74
CA SER A 8 -6.20 -18.48 10.36
C SER A 8 -5.14 -18.12 9.34
N GLU A 9 -4.47 -16.96 9.47
CA GLU A 9 -3.40 -16.51 8.57
C GLU A 9 -2.19 -17.45 8.59
N LYS A 10 -1.80 -17.94 9.76
CA LYS A 10 -0.74 -18.97 9.88
C LYS A 10 -1.11 -20.26 9.16
N ARG A 11 -2.38 -20.68 9.24
CA ARG A 11 -2.87 -21.87 8.52
C ARG A 11 -2.86 -21.64 7.02
N GLN A 12 -3.37 -20.48 6.56
CA GLN A 12 -3.38 -20.13 5.14
C GLN A 12 -1.96 -20.02 4.57
N PHE A 13 -1.03 -19.41 5.32
CA PHE A 13 0.37 -19.35 4.91
C PHE A 13 1.00 -20.74 4.75
N LYS A 14 0.75 -21.67 5.66
CA LYS A 14 1.24 -23.05 5.54
C LYS A 14 0.68 -23.75 4.29
N LEU A 15 -0.60 -23.56 3.98
CA LEU A 15 -1.22 -24.10 2.76
C LEU A 15 -0.64 -23.48 1.49
N TYR A 16 -0.46 -22.16 1.47
CA TYR A 16 0.17 -21.43 0.37
C TYR A 16 1.60 -21.92 0.15
N ALA A 17 2.40 -21.97 1.19
CA ALA A 17 3.79 -22.40 1.13
C ALA A 17 3.95 -23.86 0.66
N ASN A 18 3.03 -24.75 1.03
CA ASN A 18 3.03 -26.15 0.55
C ASN A 18 2.74 -26.27 -0.95
N ARG A 19 2.04 -25.29 -1.56
CA ARG A 19 1.79 -25.28 -3.01
C ARG A 19 3.00 -24.84 -3.83
N LEU A 20 3.93 -24.12 -3.23
CA LEU A 20 5.13 -23.60 -3.90
C LEU A 20 6.23 -24.64 -4.07
N GLN A 21 6.02 -25.91 -3.73
CA GLN A 21 7.01 -26.97 -3.60
C GLN A 21 8.09 -26.99 -4.69
N SER A 22 9.18 -26.24 -4.44
CA SER A 22 10.48 -26.47 -5.04
C SER A 22 11.50 -26.77 -3.93
N ASN A 23 12.59 -27.46 -4.22
CA ASN A 23 13.60 -27.86 -3.22
C ASN A 23 14.24 -26.70 -2.41
N SER A 24 14.18 -25.47 -2.93
CA SER A 24 14.64 -24.26 -2.25
C SER A 24 13.63 -23.74 -1.19
N ASP A 25 12.35 -24.09 -1.34
CA ASP A 25 11.26 -23.54 -0.56
C ASP A 25 11.07 -24.21 0.81
N THR A 26 11.65 -25.38 1.01
CA THR A 26 11.59 -26.10 2.28
C THR A 26 12.26 -25.35 3.44
N LYS A 27 13.33 -24.61 3.18
CA LYS A 27 14.09 -23.89 4.22
C LYS A 27 13.29 -22.77 4.86
N PHE A 28 12.57 -21.94 4.08
CA PHE A 28 11.81 -20.83 4.67
C PHE A 28 10.57 -21.32 5.42
N ILE A 29 9.94 -22.44 4.98
CA ILE A 29 8.82 -23.06 5.70
C ILE A 29 9.28 -23.60 7.06
N THR A 30 10.44 -24.27 7.06
CA THR A 30 11.02 -24.81 8.30
C THR A 30 11.42 -23.67 9.24
N LEU A 31 12.01 -22.60 8.71
CA LEU A 31 12.30 -21.39 9.47
C LEU A 31 11.03 -20.74 10.04
N PHE A 32 9.95 -20.67 9.25
CA PHE A 32 8.65 -20.18 9.73
C PHE A 32 8.15 -20.99 10.93
N LYS A 33 8.17 -22.32 10.83
CA LYS A 33 7.72 -23.22 11.92
C LYS A 33 8.55 -23.06 13.19
N LEU A 34 9.86 -22.83 13.02
CA LEU A 34 10.76 -22.60 14.15
C LEU A 34 10.47 -21.25 14.81
N LEU A 35 10.40 -20.17 14.04
CA LEU A 35 10.09 -18.82 14.53
C LEU A 35 8.69 -18.71 15.14
N ASP A 36 7.73 -19.47 14.63
CA ASP A 36 6.35 -19.52 15.18
C ASP A 36 6.34 -20.12 16.59
N LYS A 37 7.18 -21.10 16.89
CA LYS A 37 7.32 -21.74 18.21
C LYS A 37 8.14 -20.90 19.21
N MET A 38 9.10 -20.08 18.73
CA MET A 38 9.97 -19.28 19.61
C MET A 38 9.18 -18.14 20.25
N ASN A 39 9.31 -17.95 21.58
CA ASN A 39 8.70 -16.81 22.27
C ASN A 39 9.50 -15.51 22.03
N ILE A 40 10.81 -15.59 22.10
CA ILE A 40 11.75 -14.49 21.86
C ILE A 40 12.65 -14.91 20.69
N TYR A 41 12.95 -13.94 19.81
CA TYR A 41 13.86 -14.19 18.69
C TYR A 41 15.27 -14.49 19.21
N ASP A 42 15.82 -15.61 18.81
CA ASP A 42 17.17 -16.07 19.17
C ASP A 42 17.85 -16.64 17.93
N GLU A 43 18.83 -15.89 17.42
CA GLU A 43 19.58 -16.28 16.22
C GLU A 43 20.44 -17.51 16.43
N GLN A 44 21.00 -17.67 17.64
CA GLN A 44 21.86 -18.82 17.95
C GLN A 44 21.06 -20.13 17.86
N LYS A 45 19.84 -20.16 18.39
CA LYS A 45 18.95 -21.32 18.28
C LYS A 45 18.57 -21.65 16.85
N ILE A 46 18.42 -20.62 15.99
CA ILE A 46 18.16 -20.84 14.57
C ILE A 46 19.37 -21.51 13.90
N LEU A 47 20.57 -21.04 14.17
CA LEU A 47 21.81 -21.61 13.61
C LEU A 47 22.09 -23.02 14.14
N GLN A 48 21.83 -23.27 15.41
CA GLN A 48 21.95 -24.62 16.03
C GLN A 48 21.00 -25.65 15.40
N SER A 49 19.84 -25.20 14.91
CA SER A 49 18.89 -26.10 14.22
C SER A 49 19.40 -26.62 12.87
N LYS A 50 20.54 -26.11 12.36
CA LYS A 50 21.16 -26.47 11.07
C LYS A 50 20.24 -26.34 9.83
N ILE A 51 19.09 -25.67 9.97
CA ILE A 51 18.14 -25.43 8.87
C ILE A 51 18.75 -24.50 7.83
N VAL A 52 19.50 -23.49 8.30
CA VAL A 52 20.09 -22.44 7.47
C VAL A 52 21.51 -22.14 7.94
N LYS A 53 22.46 -22.01 7.01
CA LYS A 53 23.80 -21.52 7.30
C LYS A 53 23.75 -20.02 7.64
N ARG A 54 24.71 -19.54 8.45
CA ARG A 54 24.79 -18.12 8.87
C ARG A 54 24.76 -17.16 7.68
N GLU A 55 25.49 -17.46 6.63
CA GLU A 55 25.55 -16.66 5.39
C GLU A 55 24.20 -16.59 4.63
N GLN A 56 23.37 -17.63 4.74
CA GLN A 56 22.08 -17.72 4.07
C GLN A 56 20.92 -17.18 4.90
N LEU A 57 21.10 -16.98 6.20
CA LEU A 57 20.02 -16.67 7.14
C LEU A 57 19.31 -15.36 6.77
N SER A 58 20.05 -14.32 6.40
CA SER A 58 19.48 -13.04 5.98
C SER A 58 18.59 -13.19 4.75
N ASN A 59 19.07 -13.90 3.73
CA ASN A 59 18.33 -14.13 2.49
C ASN A 59 17.07 -14.96 2.73
N VAL A 60 17.16 -16.00 3.57
CA VAL A 60 16.00 -16.86 3.88
C VAL A 60 14.97 -16.10 4.72
N LYS A 61 15.41 -15.23 5.65
CA LYS A 61 14.48 -14.32 6.40
C LYS A 61 13.78 -13.36 5.46
N SER A 62 14.51 -12.71 4.56
CA SER A 62 13.93 -11.77 3.56
C SER A 62 12.95 -12.48 2.63
N HIS A 63 13.29 -13.67 2.16
CA HIS A 63 12.41 -14.50 1.35
C HIS A 63 11.14 -14.88 2.11
N LEU A 64 11.26 -15.38 3.34
CA LEU A 64 10.14 -15.71 4.22
C LEU A 64 9.23 -14.50 4.45
N TYR A 65 9.81 -13.34 4.75
CA TYR A 65 9.07 -12.10 4.93
C TYR A 65 8.24 -11.74 3.69
N LYS A 66 8.87 -11.78 2.51
CA LYS A 66 8.20 -11.53 1.22
C LYS A 66 7.06 -12.52 0.97
N GLN A 67 7.28 -13.82 1.21
CA GLN A 67 6.24 -14.84 1.01
C GLN A 67 5.05 -14.68 1.96
N ILE A 68 5.30 -14.28 3.21
CA ILE A 68 4.22 -13.96 4.16
C ILE A 68 3.40 -12.77 3.64
N LEU A 69 4.04 -11.70 3.17
CA LEU A 69 3.34 -10.53 2.63
C LEU A 69 2.52 -10.86 1.38
N ILE A 70 3.07 -11.68 0.47
CA ILE A 70 2.33 -12.15 -0.72
C ILE A 70 1.07 -12.92 -0.30
N ASN A 71 1.21 -13.87 0.63
CA ASN A 71 0.06 -14.63 1.14
C ASN A 71 -0.97 -13.72 1.82
N LEU A 72 -0.53 -12.76 2.64
CA LEU A 72 -1.42 -11.80 3.28
C LEU A 72 -2.13 -10.92 2.24
N ARG A 73 -1.44 -10.46 1.19
CA ARG A 73 -2.06 -9.72 0.08
C ARG A 73 -3.16 -10.54 -0.60
N LEU A 74 -2.88 -11.79 -0.94
CA LEU A 74 -3.88 -12.69 -1.55
C LEU A 74 -5.10 -12.93 -0.67
N SER A 75 -4.89 -13.03 0.64
CA SER A 75 -5.96 -13.21 1.62
C SER A 75 -6.72 -11.92 1.93
N ALA A 76 -6.04 -10.78 1.97
CA ALA A 76 -6.61 -9.49 2.29
C ALA A 76 -7.34 -8.84 1.10
N SER A 77 -6.92 -9.11 -0.15
CA SER A 77 -7.60 -8.61 -1.35
C SER A 77 -9.06 -9.06 -1.41
N THR A 78 -9.40 -10.23 -0.88
CA THR A 78 -10.78 -10.69 -0.82
C THR A 78 -11.67 -9.91 0.17
N LYS A 79 -11.09 -9.24 1.16
CA LYS A 79 -11.81 -8.57 2.26
C LYS A 79 -11.66 -7.05 2.26
N ASN A 80 -10.60 -6.51 1.70
CA ASN A 80 -10.29 -5.09 1.72
C ASN A 80 -10.50 -4.46 0.34
N LYS A 81 -11.57 -3.68 0.19
CA LYS A 81 -11.94 -3.03 -1.07
C LYS A 81 -10.83 -2.13 -1.64
N ARG A 82 -10.06 -1.44 -0.80
CA ARG A 82 -8.93 -0.61 -1.26
C ARG A 82 -7.79 -1.44 -1.83
N LEU A 83 -7.51 -2.61 -1.27
CA LEU A 83 -6.52 -3.54 -1.84
C LEU A 83 -7.01 -4.14 -3.16
N GLN A 84 -8.32 -4.43 -3.28
CA GLN A 84 -8.93 -4.88 -4.55
C GLN A 84 -8.77 -3.84 -5.65
N LEU A 85 -8.98 -2.55 -5.34
CA LEU A 85 -8.80 -1.47 -6.32
C LEU A 85 -7.37 -1.40 -6.86
N ARG A 86 -6.37 -1.56 -5.99
CA ARG A 86 -4.96 -1.58 -6.40
C ARG A 86 -4.63 -2.81 -7.24
N GLU A 87 -5.18 -3.96 -6.91
CA GLU A 87 -5.03 -5.18 -7.70
C GLU A 87 -5.68 -5.02 -9.08
N GLN A 88 -6.84 -4.38 -9.17
CA GLN A 88 -7.48 -4.06 -10.45
C GLN A 88 -6.64 -3.10 -11.30
N LEU A 89 -5.93 -2.13 -10.69
CA LEU A 89 -4.97 -1.31 -11.42
C LEU A 89 -3.85 -2.16 -12.04
N ASP A 90 -3.29 -3.11 -11.30
CA ASP A 90 -2.28 -4.02 -11.84
C ASP A 90 -2.82 -4.80 -13.05
N TYR A 91 -4.10 -5.25 -12.99
CA TYR A 91 -4.74 -5.95 -14.12
C TYR A 91 -4.95 -5.06 -15.33
N VAL A 92 -5.28 -3.79 -15.12
CA VAL A 92 -5.38 -2.80 -16.20
C VAL A 92 -4.05 -2.66 -16.95
N TYR A 93 -2.93 -2.55 -16.23
CA TYR A 93 -1.60 -2.51 -16.83
C TYR A 93 -1.25 -3.80 -17.59
N ILE A 94 -1.61 -4.95 -17.05
CA ILE A 94 -1.40 -6.24 -17.71
C ILE A 94 -2.17 -6.31 -19.03
N LEU A 95 -3.43 -5.88 -19.05
CA LEU A 95 -4.26 -5.85 -20.26
C LEU A 95 -3.67 -4.91 -21.31
N TYR A 96 -3.27 -3.71 -20.90
CA TYR A 96 -2.61 -2.73 -21.76
C TYR A 96 -1.35 -3.30 -22.42
N ASN A 97 -0.46 -3.89 -21.64
CA ASN A 97 0.78 -4.50 -22.14
C ASN A 97 0.54 -5.71 -23.06
N LYS A 98 -0.65 -6.30 -23.01
CA LYS A 98 -1.10 -7.35 -23.94
C LYS A 98 -1.76 -6.80 -25.21
N GLY A 99 -1.88 -5.47 -25.34
CA GLY A 99 -2.58 -4.83 -26.46
C GLY A 99 -4.11 -4.92 -26.36
N LEU A 100 -4.66 -5.33 -25.21
CA LEU A 100 -6.09 -5.47 -24.97
C LEU A 100 -6.68 -4.14 -24.44
N TYR A 101 -6.54 -3.10 -25.24
CA TYR A 101 -6.84 -1.72 -24.84
C TYR A 101 -8.31 -1.49 -24.50
N ASP A 102 -9.25 -2.04 -25.27
CA ASP A 102 -10.68 -1.90 -24.99
C ASP A 102 -11.05 -2.52 -23.62
N GLN A 103 -10.46 -3.68 -23.31
CA GLN A 103 -10.65 -4.34 -22.01
C GLN A 103 -10.00 -3.53 -20.88
N SER A 104 -8.84 -2.95 -21.12
CA SER A 104 -8.15 -2.07 -20.18
C SER A 104 -9.00 -0.85 -19.86
N LEU A 105 -9.53 -0.16 -20.88
CA LEU A 105 -10.42 1.00 -20.72
C LEU A 105 -11.71 0.65 -19.96
N LEU A 106 -12.35 -0.46 -20.30
CA LEU A 106 -13.56 -0.92 -19.61
C LEU A 106 -13.29 -1.19 -18.13
N MET A 107 -12.13 -1.80 -17.81
CA MET A 107 -11.73 -2.05 -16.43
C MET A 107 -11.41 -0.74 -15.69
N LEU A 108 -10.74 0.23 -16.35
CA LEU A 108 -10.50 1.56 -15.81
C LEU A 108 -11.78 2.30 -15.43
N GLN A 109 -12.80 2.28 -16.28
CA GLN A 109 -14.09 2.91 -15.99
C GLN A 109 -14.73 2.32 -14.73
N ARG A 110 -14.74 0.98 -14.60
CA ARG A 110 -15.29 0.30 -13.42
C ARG A 110 -14.47 0.61 -12.16
N LEU A 111 -13.15 0.64 -12.29
CA LEU A 111 -12.23 0.96 -11.21
C LEU A 111 -12.45 2.38 -10.69
N LYS A 112 -12.55 3.39 -11.59
CA LYS A 112 -12.83 4.78 -11.22
C LYS A 112 -14.14 4.89 -10.43
N ALA A 113 -15.22 4.32 -10.95
CA ALA A 113 -16.52 4.36 -10.28
C ALA A 113 -16.51 3.70 -8.88
N GLN A 114 -15.70 2.64 -8.70
CA GLN A 114 -15.53 2.02 -7.38
C GLN A 114 -14.66 2.84 -6.44
N ALA A 115 -13.58 3.43 -6.95
CA ALA A 115 -12.66 4.27 -6.20
C ALA A 115 -13.33 5.56 -5.71
N GLU A 116 -14.16 6.19 -6.54
CA GLU A 116 -14.99 7.36 -6.19
C GLU A 116 -15.94 7.03 -5.04
N LYS A 117 -16.64 5.89 -5.09
CA LYS A 117 -17.55 5.45 -4.00
C LYS A 117 -16.82 5.21 -2.67
N LEU A 118 -15.52 4.95 -2.70
CA LEU A 118 -14.69 4.72 -1.51
C LEU A 118 -13.88 5.95 -1.09
N ASP A 119 -14.07 7.07 -1.77
CA ASP A 119 -13.27 8.30 -1.61
C ASP A 119 -11.75 8.03 -1.69
N ASP A 120 -11.36 7.08 -2.55
CA ASP A 120 -9.94 6.78 -2.80
C ASP A 120 -9.41 7.63 -3.97
N THR A 121 -9.26 8.92 -3.70
CA THR A 121 -8.84 9.93 -4.69
C THR A 121 -7.47 9.64 -5.29
N ALA A 122 -6.61 8.91 -4.60
CA ALA A 122 -5.31 8.51 -5.12
C ALA A 122 -5.44 7.45 -6.23
N VAL A 123 -6.32 6.48 -6.05
CA VAL A 123 -6.61 5.47 -7.09
C VAL A 123 -7.32 6.13 -8.28
N VAL A 124 -8.25 7.06 -8.04
CA VAL A 124 -8.91 7.85 -9.09
C VAL A 124 -7.88 8.61 -9.91
N SER A 125 -6.95 9.32 -9.25
CA SER A 125 -5.84 10.03 -9.93
C SER A 125 -5.04 9.11 -10.84
N HIS A 126 -4.62 7.99 -10.29
CA HIS A 126 -3.80 7.03 -11.04
C HIS A 126 -4.56 6.45 -12.25
N ALA A 127 -5.85 6.14 -12.07
CA ALA A 127 -6.68 5.63 -13.15
C ALA A 127 -6.91 6.67 -14.25
N LEU A 128 -7.13 7.96 -13.91
CA LEU A 128 -7.28 9.04 -14.87
C LEU A 128 -5.99 9.29 -15.66
N GLU A 129 -4.82 9.30 -14.99
CA GLU A 129 -3.53 9.46 -15.67
C GLU A 129 -3.28 8.30 -16.64
N PHE A 130 -3.52 7.07 -16.21
CA PHE A 130 -3.33 5.91 -17.07
C PHE A 130 -4.34 5.86 -18.23
N GLU A 131 -5.56 6.32 -18.02
CA GLU A 131 -6.57 6.44 -19.10
C GLU A 131 -6.11 7.42 -20.18
N LYS A 132 -5.50 8.53 -19.82
CA LYS A 132 -4.89 9.47 -20.79
C LYS A 132 -3.79 8.79 -21.62
N GLU A 133 -2.96 7.96 -20.98
CA GLU A 133 -1.92 7.19 -21.66
C GLU A 133 -2.52 6.20 -22.66
N VAL A 134 -3.55 5.43 -22.26
CA VAL A 134 -4.24 4.49 -23.14
C VAL A 134 -4.92 5.23 -24.30
N GLN A 135 -5.61 6.34 -24.02
CA GLN A 135 -6.30 7.14 -25.04
C GLN A 135 -5.34 7.73 -26.07
N THR A 136 -4.11 8.06 -25.67
CA THR A 136 -3.08 8.54 -26.61
C THR A 136 -2.79 7.54 -27.73
N GLN A 137 -2.91 6.24 -27.44
CA GLN A 137 -2.78 5.18 -28.45
C GLN A 137 -4.01 5.05 -29.37
N TYR A 138 -5.16 5.64 -28.98
CA TYR A 138 -6.45 5.49 -29.63
C TYR A 138 -7.07 6.79 -30.11
N LEU A 139 -6.30 7.88 -30.20
CA LEU A 139 -6.81 9.22 -30.57
C LEU A 139 -7.68 9.23 -31.84
N SER A 140 -7.39 8.36 -32.82
CA SER A 140 -8.18 8.26 -34.04
C SER A 140 -9.61 7.75 -33.85
N LYS A 141 -9.90 7.10 -32.73
CA LYS A 141 -11.23 6.55 -32.39
C LYS A 141 -11.93 7.31 -31.27
N THR A 142 -11.24 8.26 -30.63
CA THR A 142 -11.76 8.98 -29.46
C THR A 142 -12.30 10.34 -29.88
N SER A 143 -13.50 10.71 -29.41
CA SER A 143 -14.04 12.03 -29.68
C SER A 143 -13.31 13.12 -28.89
N PHE A 144 -13.17 14.30 -29.48
CA PHE A 144 -12.56 15.45 -28.79
C PHE A 144 -13.30 15.81 -27.49
N ALA A 145 -14.64 15.73 -27.49
CA ALA A 145 -15.44 15.98 -26.30
C ALA A 145 -15.11 15.04 -25.14
N TYR A 146 -14.81 13.77 -25.43
CA TYR A 146 -14.39 12.82 -24.40
C TYR A 146 -13.00 13.16 -23.83
N VAL A 147 -12.07 13.57 -24.71
CA VAL A 147 -10.73 13.99 -24.28
C VAL A 147 -10.83 15.22 -23.36
N ASP A 148 -11.65 16.20 -23.74
CA ASP A 148 -11.87 17.42 -22.94
C ASP A 148 -12.48 17.09 -21.58
N GLU A 149 -13.48 16.21 -21.54
CA GLU A 149 -14.06 15.71 -20.27
C GLU A 149 -13.02 15.01 -19.39
N LEU A 150 -12.18 14.14 -19.98
CA LEU A 150 -11.13 13.41 -19.25
C LEU A 150 -10.11 14.37 -18.64
N VAL A 151 -9.68 15.37 -19.41
CA VAL A 151 -8.73 16.41 -18.96
C VAL A 151 -9.32 17.19 -17.80
N ASN A 152 -10.58 17.67 -17.94
CA ASN A 152 -11.26 18.45 -16.90
C ASN A 152 -11.42 17.63 -15.60
N LYS A 153 -11.86 16.38 -15.68
CA LYS A 153 -11.93 15.46 -14.52
C LYS A 153 -10.58 15.25 -13.85
N SER A 154 -9.51 15.11 -14.64
CA SER A 154 -8.16 14.94 -14.10
C SER A 154 -7.71 16.19 -13.34
N LEU A 155 -7.93 17.39 -13.87
CA LEU A 155 -7.58 18.66 -13.21
C LEU A 155 -8.40 18.89 -11.94
N GLU A 156 -9.71 18.60 -11.96
CA GLU A 156 -10.57 18.68 -10.79
C GLU A 156 -10.10 17.74 -9.67
N ASN A 157 -9.82 16.48 -10.01
CA ASN A 157 -9.30 15.52 -9.04
C ASN A 157 -7.92 15.92 -8.48
N ALA A 158 -7.05 16.51 -9.29
CA ALA A 158 -5.75 17.03 -8.84
C ALA A 158 -5.93 18.19 -7.83
N SER A 159 -6.85 19.12 -8.10
CA SER A 159 -7.20 20.22 -7.19
C SER A 159 -7.74 19.71 -5.85
N HIS A 160 -8.63 18.71 -5.90
CA HIS A 160 -9.17 18.06 -4.71
C HIS A 160 -8.06 17.38 -3.89
N ASN A 161 -7.16 16.64 -4.54
CA ASN A 161 -6.01 16.01 -3.88
C ASN A 161 -5.07 17.03 -3.24
N LEU A 162 -4.83 18.18 -3.89
CA LEU A 162 -4.03 19.26 -3.33
C LEU A 162 -4.66 19.80 -2.04
N THR A 163 -5.97 20.04 -2.06
CA THR A 163 -6.71 20.53 -0.88
C THR A 163 -6.65 19.51 0.26
N LYS A 164 -6.88 18.24 -0.04
CA LYS A 164 -6.78 17.12 0.92
C LYS A 164 -5.37 17.02 1.53
N SER A 165 -4.32 17.21 0.72
CA SER A 165 -2.93 17.21 1.17
C SER A 165 -2.63 18.40 2.09
N LYS A 166 -3.11 19.62 1.76
CA LYS A 166 -2.97 20.80 2.62
C LYS A 166 -3.62 20.58 3.98
N LEU A 167 -4.86 20.07 4.01
CA LEU A 167 -5.58 19.80 5.25
C LEU A 167 -4.90 18.73 6.11
N SER A 168 -4.43 17.64 5.50
CA SER A 168 -3.71 16.59 6.24
C SER A 168 -2.36 17.08 6.80
N SER A 169 -1.66 17.95 6.07
CA SER A 169 -0.43 18.60 6.53
C SER A 169 -0.68 19.52 7.72
N LEU A 170 -1.73 20.34 7.66
CA LEU A 170 -2.14 21.19 8.79
C LEU A 170 -2.50 20.35 10.02
N SER A 171 -3.26 19.27 9.84
CA SER A 171 -3.61 18.34 10.91
C SER A 171 -2.38 17.73 11.57
N LEU A 172 -1.39 17.30 10.77
CA LEU A 172 -0.12 16.78 11.29
C LEU A 172 0.67 17.85 12.07
N MET A 173 0.75 19.09 11.54
CA MET A 173 1.42 20.18 12.22
C MET A 173 0.78 20.53 13.56
N LEU A 174 -0.57 20.58 13.61
CA LEU A 174 -1.30 20.82 14.85
C LEU A 174 -1.06 19.69 15.86
N HIS A 175 -1.11 18.43 15.39
CA HIS A 175 -0.84 17.30 16.26
C HIS A 175 0.59 17.33 16.81
N ALA A 176 1.58 17.63 15.97
CA ALA A 176 2.98 17.77 16.39
C ALA A 176 3.15 18.88 17.45
N LYS A 177 2.53 20.04 17.23
CA LYS A 177 2.54 21.14 18.22
C LYS A 177 1.89 20.70 19.54
N ASN A 178 0.74 20.05 19.52
CA ASN A 178 0.09 19.54 20.73
C ASN A 178 0.98 18.55 21.50
N VAL A 179 1.69 17.67 20.79
CA VAL A 179 2.60 16.71 21.44
C VAL A 179 3.83 17.39 22.04
N HIS A 180 4.40 18.38 21.35
CA HIS A 180 5.63 19.06 21.81
C HIS A 180 5.37 20.13 22.87
N PHE A 181 4.28 20.91 22.76
CA PHE A 181 4.00 22.05 23.60
C PHE A 181 2.86 21.83 24.60
N GLY A 182 2.19 20.69 24.58
CA GLY A 182 1.02 20.40 25.39
C GLY A 182 -0.25 21.10 24.90
N TYR A 183 -1.34 20.95 25.68
CA TYR A 183 -2.61 21.63 25.35
C TYR A 183 -2.49 23.13 25.62
N VAL A 184 -2.95 23.93 24.65
CA VAL A 184 -3.12 25.37 24.81
C VAL A 184 -4.11 25.65 25.95
N LYS A 185 -3.64 26.24 27.04
CA LYS A 185 -4.46 26.52 28.23
C LYS A 185 -5.26 27.82 28.16
N ASN A 186 -4.88 28.73 27.26
CA ASN A 186 -5.56 30.01 27.03
C ASN A 186 -5.23 30.58 25.64
N ASP A 187 -6.02 31.58 25.20
CA ASP A 187 -5.89 32.20 23.86
C ASP A 187 -4.54 32.90 23.65
N ASN A 188 -3.89 33.39 24.71
CA ASN A 188 -2.58 34.04 24.63
C ASN A 188 -1.47 33.03 24.23
N CYS A 189 -1.59 31.76 24.57
CA CYS A 189 -0.63 30.71 24.13
C CYS A 189 -0.62 30.47 22.64
N LEU A 190 -1.73 30.72 21.92
CA LEU A 190 -1.82 30.57 20.46
C LEU A 190 -1.08 31.70 19.73
N LEU A 191 -1.09 32.92 20.26
CA LEU A 191 -0.46 34.08 19.65
C LEU A 191 1.08 34.07 19.80
N TYR A 192 1.60 33.53 20.90
CA TYR A 192 3.04 33.51 21.20
C TYR A 192 3.80 32.31 20.56
N THR A 193 3.13 31.33 20.00
CA THR A 193 3.83 30.15 19.39
C THR A 193 4.52 30.44 18.05
N SER A 194 4.26 31.61 17.44
CA SER A 194 5.02 32.04 16.23
C SER A 194 6.31 32.81 16.59
N ASP A 195 6.34 33.50 17.76
CA ASP A 195 7.50 34.28 18.19
C ASP A 195 8.39 33.57 19.22
N ALA A 196 7.84 32.61 19.97
CA ALA A 196 8.57 31.88 21.04
C ALA A 196 9.48 30.76 20.56
N ALA A 197 9.70 30.63 19.26
CA ALA A 197 10.73 29.72 18.73
C ALA A 197 12.16 30.25 19.05
N ASP A 198 12.31 31.54 19.40
CA ASP A 198 13.59 32.15 19.73
C ASP A 198 13.83 32.33 21.24
N ASP A 199 12.79 32.33 22.08
CA ASP A 199 12.93 32.52 23.53
C ASP A 199 12.30 31.33 24.28
N GLY A 200 13.13 30.41 24.74
CA GLY A 200 12.77 29.19 25.47
C GLY A 200 12.09 29.39 26.83
N LEU A 201 10.96 30.13 26.88
CA LEU A 201 10.18 30.42 28.09
C LEU A 201 8.67 30.30 27.80
N CYS A 202 8.13 29.10 28.00
CA CYS A 202 6.78 28.85 28.54
C CYS A 202 6.80 27.54 29.33
#